data_7f5c8e35149734f77a9a345dbb352aa2
#
_entry.id   7f5c8e35149734f77a9a345dbb352aa2
#
_cell.length_a   1.000
_cell.length_b   1.000
_cell.length_c   1.000
_cell.angle_alpha   90.00
_cell.angle_beta   90.00
_cell.angle_gamma   90.00
#
_symmetry.space_group_name_H-M   'P 1'
#
loop_
_entity.id
_entity.type
_entity.pdbx_description
1 polymer ?
#
loop_
_entity_poly.entity_id
_entity_poly.type
_entity_poly.pdbx_seq_one_letter_code
_entity_poly.pdbx_strand_id
1 'polypeptide(L)'
;MSTRVREVRKEAARADYAPRLKVLYERELRAQLKDQLGLSSPMEVPRLEKITLNMGVGEAKTDAKQLDAAIEELSIIAGQHAQVRKARKSIAQFKIREGMPIGARVTLRGTRMYEFLDRLIAIALPRIRDFRGLNPGSFDGRGNYSLGLREQIIFPEIDYDDIQQVRGLDVAITTSAKTDEQGFALLRGFGMPFAADGREQQ
;
A
#
# COMPACT_ATOMS: atom_id res chain seq x y z
N MET A 1 0.02 22.48 -5.64
CA MET A 1 -0.74 21.48 -4.88
C MET A 1 -2.17 21.51 -5.37
N SER A 2 -2.62 20.43 -5.99
CA SER A 2 -3.98 20.29 -6.53
C SER A 2 -5.04 20.46 -5.44
N THR A 3 -6.19 21.04 -5.81
CA THR A 3 -7.33 21.27 -4.92
C THR A 3 -7.83 19.95 -4.31
N ARG A 4 -7.80 18.84 -5.08
CA ARG A 4 -8.14 17.48 -4.63
C ARG A 4 -7.25 16.98 -3.49
N VAL A 5 -5.94 17.23 -3.50
CA VAL A 5 -5.02 16.85 -2.39
C VAL A 5 -5.35 17.59 -1.10
N ARG A 6 -5.84 18.84 -1.20
CA ARG A 6 -6.27 19.63 -0.04
C ARG A 6 -7.56 19.11 0.58
N GLU A 7 -8.51 18.61 -0.23
CA GLU A 7 -9.78 18.08 0.25
C GLU A 7 -9.59 16.75 0.97
N VAL A 8 -8.85 15.81 0.39
CA VAL A 8 -8.49 14.53 1.06
C VAL A 8 -7.74 14.76 2.37
N ARG A 9 -6.88 15.81 2.43
CA ARG A 9 -6.23 16.22 3.68
C ARG A 9 -7.20 16.74 4.74
N LYS A 10 -8.24 17.48 4.34
CA LYS A 10 -9.22 18.04 5.30
C LYS A 10 -10.12 16.97 5.91
N GLU A 11 -10.49 15.95 5.15
CA GLU A 11 -11.29 14.84 5.68
C GLU A 11 -10.51 13.99 6.69
N ALA A 12 -9.26 13.69 6.40
CA ALA A 12 -8.39 12.93 7.32
C ALA A 12 -7.99 13.71 8.59
N ALA A 13 -8.21 15.03 8.64
CA ALA A 13 -7.81 15.91 9.75
C ALA A 13 -8.94 16.21 10.75
N ARG A 14 -10.15 15.63 10.60
CA ARG A 14 -11.21 15.79 11.59
C ARG A 14 -10.85 15.03 12.87
N ALA A 15 -10.79 15.73 13.99
CA ALA A 15 -10.35 15.17 15.28
C ALA A 15 -11.20 13.97 15.77
N ASP A 16 -12.45 13.86 15.32
CA ASP A 16 -13.39 12.78 15.68
C ASP A 16 -13.50 11.66 14.64
N TYR A 17 -12.72 11.72 13.54
CA TYR A 17 -12.80 10.73 12.49
C TYR A 17 -11.94 9.50 12.79
N ALA A 18 -12.58 8.34 12.92
CA ALA A 18 -11.92 7.05 13.07
C ALA A 18 -12.13 6.19 11.81
N PRO A 19 -11.07 5.74 11.11
CA PRO A 19 -11.20 4.87 9.95
C PRO A 19 -11.95 3.59 10.27
N ARG A 20 -12.80 3.14 9.35
CA ARG A 20 -13.61 1.93 9.50
C ARG A 20 -12.78 0.71 9.90
N LEU A 21 -11.68 0.46 9.21
CA LEU A 21 -10.81 -0.69 9.49
C LEU A 21 -10.08 -0.58 10.84
N LYS A 22 -9.77 0.64 11.30
CA LYS A 22 -9.20 0.83 12.64
C LYS A 22 -10.21 0.45 13.72
N VAL A 23 -11.46 0.93 13.58
CA VAL A 23 -12.54 0.59 14.50
C VAL A 23 -12.82 -0.92 14.51
N LEU A 24 -12.86 -1.55 13.33
CA LEU A 24 -13.01 -2.99 13.18
C LEU A 24 -11.89 -3.76 13.92
N TYR A 25 -10.65 -3.32 13.75
CA TYR A 25 -9.51 -3.93 14.42
C TYR A 25 -9.61 -3.83 15.95
N GLU A 26 -9.93 -2.65 16.47
CA GLU A 26 -9.99 -2.41 17.93
C GLU A 26 -11.15 -3.12 18.60
N ARG A 27 -12.32 -3.21 17.94
CA ARG A 27 -13.53 -3.79 18.51
C ARG A 27 -13.62 -5.30 18.38
N GLU A 28 -13.21 -5.85 17.24
CA GLU A 28 -13.51 -7.23 16.88
C GLU A 28 -12.25 -8.04 16.56
N LEU A 29 -11.45 -7.60 15.58
CA LEU A 29 -10.34 -8.41 15.06
C LEU A 29 -9.27 -8.71 16.11
N ARG A 30 -9.01 -7.78 17.00
CA ARG A 30 -7.99 -7.97 18.05
C ARG A 30 -8.33 -9.12 18.99
N ALA A 31 -9.59 -9.28 19.35
CA ALA A 31 -10.04 -10.39 20.20
C ALA A 31 -10.02 -11.71 19.42
N GLN A 32 -10.57 -11.71 18.21
CA GLN A 32 -10.60 -12.89 17.33
C GLN A 32 -9.19 -13.43 17.02
N LEU A 33 -8.26 -12.54 16.66
CA LEU A 33 -6.87 -12.91 16.37
C LEU A 33 -6.13 -13.43 17.60
N LYS A 34 -6.42 -12.89 18.79
CA LYS A 34 -5.86 -13.40 20.03
C LYS A 34 -6.25 -14.86 20.26
N ASP A 35 -7.52 -15.18 20.09
CA ASP A 35 -8.05 -16.52 20.30
C ASP A 35 -7.59 -17.48 19.19
N GLN A 36 -7.62 -17.05 17.94
CA GLN A 36 -7.18 -17.83 16.78
C GLN A 36 -5.70 -18.21 16.83
N LEU A 37 -4.84 -17.28 17.26
CA LEU A 37 -3.40 -17.47 17.31
C LEU A 37 -2.92 -18.00 18.68
N GLY A 38 -3.81 -18.23 19.64
CA GLY A 38 -3.48 -18.74 20.97
C GLY A 38 -2.55 -17.83 21.77
N LEU A 39 -2.66 -16.50 21.60
CA LEU A 39 -1.76 -15.54 22.23
C LEU A 39 -2.16 -15.27 23.69
N SER A 40 -1.16 -15.20 24.56
CA SER A 40 -1.38 -14.98 25.99
C SER A 40 -1.86 -13.56 26.31
N SER A 41 -1.28 -12.56 25.63
CA SER A 41 -1.57 -11.14 25.86
C SER A 41 -2.23 -10.46 24.66
N PRO A 42 -3.19 -9.57 24.87
CA PRO A 42 -3.74 -8.72 23.80
C PRO A 42 -2.68 -7.80 23.15
N MET A 43 -1.57 -7.54 23.82
CA MET A 43 -0.47 -6.72 23.28
C MET A 43 0.41 -7.45 22.29
N GLU A 44 0.36 -8.79 22.27
CA GLU A 44 1.09 -9.63 21.30
C GLU A 44 0.36 -9.73 19.95
N VAL A 45 -0.92 -9.36 19.92
CA VAL A 45 -1.72 -9.42 18.69
C VAL A 45 -1.08 -8.58 17.60
N PRO A 46 -0.86 -9.13 16.40
CA PRO A 46 -0.24 -8.42 15.31
C PRO A 46 -1.12 -7.22 14.89
N ARG A 47 -0.46 -6.12 14.54
CA ARG A 47 -1.10 -4.88 14.08
C ARG A 47 -0.39 -4.33 12.85
N LEU A 48 -1.08 -3.48 12.11
CA LEU A 48 -0.46 -2.71 11.03
C LEU A 48 0.44 -1.61 11.60
N GLU A 49 1.64 -1.48 11.07
CA GLU A 49 2.59 -0.44 11.46
C GLU A 49 2.70 0.68 10.43
N LYS A 50 2.82 0.32 9.17
CA LYS A 50 2.91 1.26 8.04
C LYS A 50 2.57 0.56 6.74
N ILE A 51 2.15 1.38 5.76
CA ILE A 51 2.08 0.98 4.36
C ILE A 51 3.02 1.88 3.57
N THR A 52 3.88 1.27 2.78
CA THR A 52 4.80 2.00 1.92
C THR A 52 4.39 1.81 0.48
N LEU A 53 4.18 2.92 -0.22
CA LEU A 53 3.91 2.96 -1.65
C LEU A 53 5.19 3.38 -2.35
N ASN A 54 5.55 2.69 -3.42
CA ASN A 54 6.72 2.99 -4.23
C ASN A 54 6.34 2.96 -5.72
N MET A 55 6.75 3.99 -6.44
CA MET A 55 6.58 4.07 -7.88
C MET A 55 7.96 4.29 -8.53
N GLY A 56 8.40 3.31 -9.30
CA GLY A 56 9.65 3.40 -10.06
C GLY A 56 9.42 4.14 -11.36
N VAL A 57 10.20 5.19 -11.61
CA VAL A 57 10.14 6.00 -12.84
C VAL A 57 11.47 5.95 -13.54
N GLY A 58 11.70 4.91 -14.33
CA GLY A 58 12.97 4.72 -15.08
C GLY A 58 13.21 5.80 -16.14
N GLU A 59 12.16 6.37 -16.68
CA GLU A 59 12.16 7.41 -17.72
C GLU A 59 12.53 8.80 -17.19
N ALA A 60 12.46 9.02 -15.88
CA ALA A 60 12.91 10.25 -15.23
C ALA A 60 14.36 10.63 -15.55
N LYS A 61 15.16 9.69 -16.07
CA LYS A 61 16.53 9.95 -16.54
C LYS A 61 16.60 10.88 -17.75
N THR A 62 15.60 10.79 -18.62
CA THR A 62 15.52 11.53 -19.88
C THR A 62 14.52 12.69 -19.80
N ASP A 63 13.45 12.50 -19.04
CA ASP A 63 12.38 13.48 -18.90
C ASP A 63 11.97 13.65 -17.42
N ALA A 64 12.34 14.79 -16.83
CA ALA A 64 12.01 15.12 -15.46
C ALA A 64 10.49 15.30 -15.24
N LYS A 65 9.73 15.72 -16.28
CA LYS A 65 8.28 15.91 -16.20
C LYS A 65 7.55 14.61 -15.88
N GLN A 66 8.07 13.46 -16.35
CA GLN A 66 7.52 12.15 -16.04
C GLN A 66 7.58 11.82 -14.54
N LEU A 67 8.64 12.27 -13.88
CA LEU A 67 8.76 12.11 -12.43
C LEU A 67 7.79 13.03 -11.68
N ASP A 68 7.64 14.28 -12.12
CA ASP A 68 6.74 15.23 -11.48
C ASP A 68 5.29 14.74 -11.59
N ALA A 69 4.89 14.22 -12.74
CA ALA A 69 3.58 13.58 -12.93
C ALA A 69 3.39 12.37 -12.00
N ALA A 70 4.39 11.48 -11.90
CA ALA A 70 4.33 10.33 -11.00
C ALA A 70 4.24 10.72 -9.51
N ILE A 71 4.91 11.81 -9.10
CA ILE A 71 4.82 12.36 -7.74
C ILE A 71 3.41 12.88 -7.47
N GLU A 72 2.81 13.56 -8.42
CA GLU A 72 1.45 14.09 -8.30
C GLU A 72 0.43 12.96 -8.21
N GLU A 73 0.46 11.98 -9.14
CA GLU A 73 -0.39 10.80 -9.14
C GLU A 73 -0.28 10.02 -7.82
N LEU A 74 0.96 9.71 -7.39
CA LEU A 74 1.18 9.00 -6.13
C LEU A 74 0.72 9.80 -4.90
N SER A 75 0.83 11.13 -4.95
CA SER A 75 0.36 12.02 -3.88
C SER A 75 -1.16 12.06 -3.78
N ILE A 76 -1.86 11.97 -4.91
CA ILE A 76 -3.33 11.87 -4.98
C ILE A 76 -3.78 10.55 -4.37
N ILE A 77 -3.23 9.41 -4.83
CA ILE A 77 -3.54 8.07 -4.34
C ILE A 77 -3.31 7.96 -2.82
N ALA A 78 -2.17 8.48 -2.35
CA ALA A 78 -1.77 8.38 -0.95
C ALA A 78 -2.48 9.39 -0.02
N GLY A 79 -3.06 10.47 -0.56
CA GLY A 79 -3.52 11.62 0.23
C GLY A 79 -2.40 12.36 0.98
N GLN A 80 -1.14 12.10 0.60
CA GLN A 80 0.06 12.66 1.22
C GLN A 80 1.12 12.92 0.14
N HIS A 81 1.86 14.02 0.26
CA HIS A 81 2.91 14.36 -0.70
C HIS A 81 3.97 13.26 -0.79
N ALA A 82 4.30 12.84 -2.01
CA ALA A 82 5.30 11.83 -2.29
C ALA A 82 6.72 12.39 -2.21
N GLN A 83 7.63 11.60 -1.69
CA GLN A 83 9.04 11.92 -1.60
C GLN A 83 9.78 11.40 -2.83
N VAL A 84 10.58 12.24 -3.48
CA VAL A 84 11.50 11.83 -4.55
C VAL A 84 12.55 10.86 -4.00
N ARG A 85 12.76 9.76 -4.72
CA ARG A 85 13.83 8.80 -4.43
C ARG A 85 14.94 8.94 -5.43
N LYS A 86 16.15 9.14 -4.90
CA LYS A 86 17.39 9.29 -5.68
C LYS A 86 18.17 7.99 -5.70
N ALA A 87 18.88 7.75 -6.79
CA ALA A 87 19.79 6.61 -6.93
C ALA A 87 20.91 6.67 -5.87
N ARG A 88 21.19 5.55 -5.23
CA ARG A 88 22.24 5.42 -4.21
C ARG A 88 23.61 5.08 -4.78
N LYS A 89 23.64 4.48 -5.97
CA LYS A 89 24.87 4.05 -6.66
C LYS A 89 24.75 4.34 -8.15
N SER A 90 25.90 4.60 -8.77
CA SER A 90 25.97 4.71 -10.22
C SER A 90 26.04 3.33 -10.86
N ILE A 91 25.19 3.06 -11.87
CA ILE A 91 25.17 1.81 -12.62
C ILE A 91 25.19 2.15 -14.10
N ALA A 92 26.31 1.86 -14.76
CA ALA A 92 26.53 2.23 -16.16
C ALA A 92 25.55 1.55 -17.12
N GLN A 93 25.21 0.28 -16.88
CA GLN A 93 24.28 -0.49 -17.70
C GLN A 93 22.89 0.17 -17.77
N PHE A 94 22.41 0.76 -16.67
CA PHE A 94 21.14 1.46 -16.62
C PHE A 94 21.26 2.96 -16.91
N LYS A 95 22.46 3.45 -17.23
CA LYS A 95 22.75 4.87 -17.44
C LYS A 95 22.28 5.75 -16.24
N ILE A 96 22.46 5.24 -15.02
CA ILE A 96 22.11 5.91 -13.77
C ILE A 96 23.37 6.39 -13.08
N ARG A 97 23.36 7.64 -12.61
CA ARG A 97 24.38 8.21 -11.73
C ARG A 97 23.83 8.38 -10.33
N GLU A 98 24.70 8.30 -9.33
CA GLU A 98 24.35 8.59 -7.96
C GLU A 98 23.70 9.98 -7.84
N GLY A 99 22.65 10.09 -7.03
CA GLY A 99 21.90 11.34 -6.84
C GLY A 99 20.81 11.61 -7.89
N MET A 100 20.78 10.88 -9.01
CA MET A 100 19.72 11.05 -10.00
C MET A 100 18.34 10.65 -9.42
N PRO A 101 17.29 11.45 -9.67
CA PRO A 101 15.93 11.09 -9.27
C PRO A 101 15.40 9.95 -10.15
N ILE A 102 14.91 8.86 -9.54
CA ILE A 102 14.51 7.62 -10.23
C ILE A 102 13.15 7.09 -9.82
N GLY A 103 12.47 7.75 -8.89
CA GLY A 103 11.15 7.31 -8.46
C GLY A 103 10.59 8.15 -7.34
N ALA A 104 9.38 7.78 -6.91
CA ALA A 104 8.64 8.41 -5.84
C ALA A 104 8.24 7.38 -4.78
N ARG A 105 8.16 7.80 -3.52
CA ARG A 105 7.78 6.95 -2.39
C ARG A 105 6.93 7.72 -1.39
N VAL A 106 5.92 7.03 -0.83
CA VAL A 106 5.14 7.51 0.31
C VAL A 106 5.15 6.46 1.40
N THR A 107 5.17 6.89 2.65
CA THR A 107 4.95 6.02 3.80
C THR A 107 3.74 6.51 4.58
N LEU A 108 2.72 5.66 4.64
CA LEU A 108 1.46 5.92 5.32
C LEU A 108 1.47 5.30 6.71
N ARG A 109 0.97 6.02 7.70
CA ARG A 109 0.82 5.57 9.09
C ARG A 109 -0.50 6.08 9.68
N GLY A 110 -0.94 5.47 10.76
CA GLY A 110 -2.13 5.88 11.51
C GLY A 110 -3.39 5.90 10.64
N THR A 111 -4.18 6.95 10.73
CA THR A 111 -5.48 7.09 10.04
C THR A 111 -5.35 6.89 8.53
N ARG A 112 -4.38 7.54 7.87
CA ARG A 112 -4.20 7.44 6.41
C ARG A 112 -3.83 6.03 5.94
N MET A 113 -3.13 5.27 6.77
CA MET A 113 -2.78 3.89 6.47
C MET A 113 -4.03 3.00 6.38
N TYR A 114 -4.94 3.13 7.35
CA TYR A 114 -6.19 2.37 7.34
C TYR A 114 -7.13 2.81 6.23
N GLU A 115 -7.20 4.11 5.93
CA GLU A 115 -7.95 4.66 4.80
C GLU A 115 -7.47 4.11 3.46
N PHE A 116 -6.16 4.12 3.25
CA PHE A 116 -5.57 3.57 2.04
C PHE A 116 -5.84 2.06 1.93
N LEU A 117 -5.70 1.31 3.04
CA LEU A 117 -5.97 -0.13 3.03
C LEU A 117 -7.43 -0.42 2.70
N ASP A 118 -8.37 0.33 3.25
CA ASP A 118 -9.80 0.18 2.97
C ASP A 118 -10.10 0.41 1.49
N ARG A 119 -9.60 1.49 0.90
CA ARG A 119 -9.75 1.77 -0.53
C ARG A 119 -9.08 0.71 -1.41
N LEU A 120 -7.91 0.23 -1.01
CA LEU A 120 -7.20 -0.83 -1.72
C LEU A 120 -8.06 -2.10 -1.79
N ILE A 121 -8.61 -2.55 -0.66
CA ILE A 121 -9.39 -3.79 -0.56
C ILE A 121 -10.76 -3.63 -1.23
N ALA A 122 -11.49 -2.55 -0.92
CA ALA A 122 -12.88 -2.40 -1.31
C ALA A 122 -13.06 -1.91 -2.76
N ILE A 123 -12.11 -1.13 -3.28
CA ILE A 123 -12.25 -0.44 -4.57
C ILE A 123 -11.17 -0.85 -5.57
N ALA A 124 -9.89 -0.74 -5.20
CA ALA A 124 -8.80 -0.89 -6.17
C ALA A 124 -8.60 -2.35 -6.62
N LEU A 125 -8.53 -3.31 -5.69
CA LEU A 125 -8.33 -4.72 -6.02
C LEU A 125 -9.43 -5.30 -6.91
N PRO A 126 -10.74 -5.07 -6.65
CA PRO A 126 -11.81 -5.56 -7.53
C PRO A 126 -11.78 -4.96 -8.94
N ARG A 127 -11.15 -3.81 -9.14
CA ARG A 127 -11.02 -3.16 -10.46
C ARG A 127 -9.87 -3.69 -11.31
N ILE A 128 -9.01 -4.54 -10.73
CA ILE A 128 -7.93 -5.20 -11.49
C ILE A 128 -8.57 -6.18 -12.49
N ARG A 129 -8.16 -6.05 -13.76
CA ARG A 129 -8.61 -6.97 -14.81
C ARG A 129 -8.14 -8.39 -14.48
N ASP A 130 -9.05 -9.37 -14.61
CA ASP A 130 -8.81 -10.80 -14.35
C ASP A 130 -8.25 -11.10 -12.95
N PHE A 131 -8.71 -10.34 -11.94
CA PHE A 131 -8.29 -10.55 -10.56
C PHE A 131 -8.73 -11.92 -10.04
N ARG A 132 -7.79 -12.76 -9.63
CA ARG A 132 -8.01 -14.11 -9.08
C ARG A 132 -7.62 -14.26 -7.62
N GLY A 133 -7.41 -13.15 -6.93
CA GLY A 133 -6.91 -13.12 -5.57
C GLY A 133 -5.42 -12.78 -5.48
N LEU A 134 -5.00 -12.40 -4.28
CA LEU A 134 -3.62 -12.06 -3.95
C LEU A 134 -2.82 -13.33 -3.66
N ASN A 135 -1.55 -13.35 -4.08
CA ASN A 135 -0.67 -14.49 -3.84
C ASN A 135 -0.31 -14.57 -2.33
N PRO A 136 -0.68 -15.64 -1.62
CA PRO A 136 -0.32 -15.82 -0.22
C PRO A 136 1.19 -16.06 0.01
N GLY A 137 1.95 -16.41 -1.02
CA GLY A 137 3.40 -16.58 -0.95
C GLY A 137 4.21 -15.28 -0.99
N SER A 138 3.57 -14.10 -1.04
CA SER A 138 4.27 -12.79 -1.11
C SER A 138 4.61 -12.18 0.25
N PHE A 139 4.67 -12.99 1.31
CA PHE A 139 5.21 -12.62 2.61
C PHE A 139 6.74 -12.74 2.63
N ASP A 140 7.38 -11.99 3.53
CA ASP A 140 8.84 -11.89 3.64
C ASP A 140 9.48 -12.82 4.69
N GLY A 141 8.73 -13.75 5.29
CA GLY A 141 9.17 -14.61 6.40
C GLY A 141 9.04 -13.95 7.78
N ARG A 142 8.61 -12.69 7.85
CA ARG A 142 8.44 -11.91 9.09
C ARG A 142 7.07 -11.25 9.19
N GLY A 143 6.09 -11.75 8.44
CA GLY A 143 4.73 -11.27 8.47
C GLY A 143 4.48 -9.94 7.74
N ASN A 144 5.42 -9.42 6.97
CA ASN A 144 5.19 -8.29 6.08
C ASN A 144 4.76 -8.79 4.71
N TYR A 145 3.86 -8.07 4.07
CA TYR A 145 3.29 -8.44 2.78
C TYR A 145 3.61 -7.42 1.70
N SER A 146 4.00 -7.88 0.52
CA SER A 146 4.30 -7.02 -0.63
C SER A 146 3.48 -7.43 -1.83
N LEU A 147 2.89 -6.44 -2.52
CA LEU A 147 2.17 -6.65 -3.79
C LEU A 147 2.55 -5.60 -4.81
N GLY A 148 2.67 -6.00 -6.06
CA GLY A 148 2.84 -5.12 -7.20
C GLY A 148 1.52 -4.94 -7.94
N LEU A 149 1.13 -3.68 -8.14
CA LEU A 149 0.02 -3.29 -8.98
C LEU A 149 0.56 -2.85 -10.33
N ARG A 150 -0.01 -3.36 -11.43
CA ARG A 150 0.50 -3.07 -12.77
C ARG A 150 0.10 -1.69 -13.28
N GLU A 151 -1.05 -1.20 -12.83
CA GLU A 151 -1.68 0.01 -13.34
C GLU A 151 -2.18 0.88 -12.19
N GLN A 152 -1.83 2.18 -12.18
CA GLN A 152 -2.34 3.13 -11.20
C GLN A 152 -3.81 3.51 -11.41
N ILE A 153 -4.37 3.22 -12.60
CA ILE A 153 -5.74 3.55 -12.99
C ILE A 153 -6.81 2.81 -12.16
N ILE A 154 -6.43 1.74 -11.47
CA ILE A 154 -7.35 1.01 -10.59
C ILE A 154 -7.86 1.89 -9.44
N PHE A 155 -7.13 2.96 -9.10
CA PHE A 155 -7.57 3.93 -8.10
C PHE A 155 -8.51 4.95 -8.70
N PRO A 156 -9.73 5.14 -8.16
CA PRO A 156 -10.74 6.04 -8.71
C PRO A 156 -10.37 7.52 -8.64
N GLU A 157 -9.38 7.85 -7.83
CA GLU A 157 -8.86 9.22 -7.69
C GLU A 157 -8.07 9.69 -8.90
N ILE A 158 -7.66 8.75 -9.76
CA ILE A 158 -6.90 9.02 -10.98
C ILE A 158 -7.85 9.00 -12.17
N ASP A 159 -7.95 10.11 -12.87
CA ASP A 159 -8.69 10.20 -14.11
C ASP A 159 -7.84 9.70 -15.28
N TYR A 160 -8.43 8.90 -16.16
CA TYR A 160 -7.74 8.33 -17.32
C TYR A 160 -7.22 9.42 -18.28
N ASP A 161 -7.96 10.51 -18.42
CA ASP A 161 -7.63 11.60 -19.34
C ASP A 161 -6.45 12.46 -18.86
N ASP A 162 -6.16 12.45 -17.56
CA ASP A 162 -5.05 13.21 -16.95
C ASP A 162 -3.73 12.42 -16.95
N ILE A 163 -3.75 11.13 -17.33
CA ILE A 163 -2.58 10.26 -17.25
C ILE A 163 -1.73 10.40 -18.52
N GLN A 164 -0.46 10.73 -18.35
CA GLN A 164 0.51 10.73 -19.44
C GLN A 164 0.98 9.32 -19.79
N GLN A 165 1.07 8.45 -18.79
CA GLN A 165 1.58 7.08 -18.94
C GLN A 165 1.05 6.16 -17.84
N VAL A 166 0.72 4.92 -18.20
CA VAL A 166 0.38 3.86 -17.24
C VAL A 166 1.64 3.41 -16.51
N ARG A 167 1.61 3.45 -15.17
CA ARG A 167 2.73 3.07 -14.31
C ARG A 167 2.32 2.05 -13.27
N GLY A 168 3.25 1.16 -12.96
CA GLY A 168 3.11 0.23 -11.85
C GLY A 168 3.36 0.90 -10.50
N LEU A 169 2.76 0.33 -9.47
CA LEU A 169 2.86 0.75 -8.08
C LEU A 169 3.14 -0.44 -7.18
N ASP A 170 4.19 -0.36 -6.39
CA ASP A 170 4.49 -1.34 -5.36
C ASP A 170 3.88 -0.92 -4.02
N VAL A 171 3.19 -1.83 -3.37
CA VAL A 171 2.60 -1.65 -2.04
C VAL A 171 3.24 -2.63 -1.08
N ALA A 172 3.95 -2.13 -0.07
CA ALA A 172 4.52 -2.94 1.00
C ALA A 172 3.79 -2.64 2.32
N ILE A 173 3.14 -3.65 2.88
CA ILE A 173 2.41 -3.61 4.14
C ILE A 173 3.32 -4.17 5.22
N THR A 174 3.70 -3.32 6.17
CA THR A 174 4.52 -3.72 7.32
C THR A 174 3.62 -3.94 8.52
N THR A 175 3.77 -5.09 9.15
CA THR A 175 3.04 -5.48 10.35
C THR A 175 3.98 -5.69 11.53
N SER A 176 3.42 -5.84 12.72
CA SER A 176 4.18 -6.24 13.92
C SER A 176 4.18 -7.76 14.13
N ALA A 177 3.68 -8.54 13.16
CA ALA A 177 3.70 -9.99 13.20
C ALA A 177 5.14 -10.52 13.23
N LYS A 178 5.35 -11.65 13.90
CA LYS A 178 6.65 -12.33 13.95
C LYS A 178 6.78 -13.41 12.89
N THR A 179 5.65 -13.96 12.43
CA THR A 179 5.58 -15.03 11.42
C THR A 179 4.59 -14.65 10.32
N ASP A 180 4.76 -15.28 9.16
CA ASP A 180 3.87 -15.05 8.01
C ASP A 180 2.44 -15.52 8.29
N GLU A 181 2.26 -16.56 9.10
CA GLU A 181 0.94 -17.03 9.53
C GLU A 181 0.17 -15.96 10.31
N GLN A 182 0.85 -15.28 11.23
CA GLN A 182 0.27 -14.17 11.99
C GLN A 182 -0.06 -12.98 11.09
N GLY A 183 0.82 -12.66 10.13
CA GLY A 183 0.61 -11.62 9.13
C GLY A 183 -0.57 -11.94 8.22
N PHE A 184 -0.65 -13.18 7.75
CA PHE A 184 -1.75 -13.68 6.91
C PHE A 184 -3.10 -13.60 7.65
N ALA A 185 -3.16 -14.10 8.90
CA ALA A 185 -4.38 -14.04 9.70
C ALA A 185 -4.85 -12.59 9.90
N LEU A 186 -3.92 -11.65 10.16
CA LEU A 186 -4.22 -10.24 10.31
C LEU A 186 -4.80 -9.64 9.01
N LEU A 187 -4.14 -9.85 7.87
CA LEU A 187 -4.57 -9.27 6.59
C LEU A 187 -5.87 -9.91 6.09
N ARG A 188 -6.05 -11.22 6.27
CA ARG A 188 -7.32 -11.92 6.01
C ARG A 188 -8.46 -11.37 6.87
N GLY A 189 -8.18 -11.08 8.15
CA GLY A 189 -9.14 -10.44 9.07
C GLY A 189 -9.58 -9.04 8.60
N PHE A 190 -8.73 -8.28 7.93
CA PHE A 190 -9.11 -7.02 7.29
C PHE A 190 -9.91 -7.20 6.00
N GLY A 191 -10.08 -8.44 5.52
CA GLY A 191 -10.80 -8.73 4.28
C GLY A 191 -9.93 -8.70 3.02
N MET A 192 -8.61 -8.84 3.13
CA MET A 192 -7.77 -8.97 1.93
C MET A 192 -8.11 -10.25 1.17
N PRO A 193 -8.39 -10.15 -0.14
CA PRO A 193 -8.82 -11.26 -0.96
C PRO A 193 -7.62 -12.10 -1.43
N PHE A 194 -7.16 -13.02 -0.60
CA PHE A 194 -6.13 -13.98 -0.99
C PHE A 194 -6.71 -15.04 -1.92
N ALA A 195 -5.91 -15.49 -2.89
CA ALA A 195 -6.27 -16.64 -3.70
C ALA A 195 -6.43 -17.86 -2.78
N ALA A 196 -7.42 -18.69 -3.04
CA ALA A 196 -7.56 -19.96 -2.34
C ALA A 196 -6.33 -20.82 -2.65
N ASP A 197 -5.47 -21.01 -1.67
CA ASP A 197 -4.40 -21.98 -1.77
C ASP A 197 -5.02 -23.37 -1.83
N GLY A 198 -4.56 -24.21 -2.75
CA GLY A 198 -4.93 -25.63 -2.79
C GLY A 198 -4.53 -26.40 -1.51
N ARG A 199 -4.16 -25.72 -0.43
CA ARG A 199 -3.81 -26.26 0.89
C ARG A 199 -4.99 -26.32 1.87
N GLU A 200 -6.14 -25.72 1.55
CA GLU A 200 -7.36 -25.84 2.40
C GLU A 200 -8.16 -27.11 2.10
N GLN A 201 -7.62 -28.07 1.33
CA GLN A 201 -8.27 -29.36 1.01
C GLN A 201 -7.43 -30.58 1.48
N GLN A 202 -6.74 -30.48 2.61
CA GLN A 202 -6.22 -31.66 3.31
C GLN A 202 -6.54 -31.61 4.79
#